data_a4ae9b0d89f71453905729345989dfcb
#
_entry.id   a4ae9b0d89f71453905729345989dfcb
#
_cell.length_a   1.000
_cell.length_b   1.000
_cell.length_c   1.000
_cell.angle_alpha   90.00
_cell.angle_beta   90.00
_cell.angle_gamma   90.00
#
_symmetry.space_group_name_H-M   'P 1'
#
loop_
_entity.id
_entity.type
_entity.pdbx_description
1 polymer ?
#
loop_
_entity_poly.entity_id
_entity_poly.type
_entity_poly.pdbx_seq_one_letter_code
_entity_poly.pdbx_strand_id
1 'polypeptide(L)'
;DKAQTTRKRIKGIYTTDKGQIVFIDTPGVHKPLNKLGEFLLEESKMAVPDADLIIFLVDGSEPAGKGDKWIAQNLLQTKIPIVIVMNKVDKLKKLNKVEENLLTYKLLFENNYPVVKISAKTGRNIDTLIKNIYKYLPEGDLLYPEDVVTEETMRDVTEEVIREKILLNTSDEIPHSVAVKIESYTESDDIDRIYASIFCETKSQKGILIGKGGNLLKKIGTEARLELEKIVEKKVFLGLEVKIDKDWRKKQSSLKNFGYEQEK
;
A
#
# COMPACT_ATOMS: atom_id res chain seq x y z
N ASP A 1 3.37 7.10 -6.90
CA ASP A 1 2.24 7.70 -7.62
C ASP A 1 1.58 6.73 -8.61
N LYS A 2 1.56 5.42 -8.31
CA LYS A 2 0.87 4.42 -9.13
C LYS A 2 -0.25 3.78 -8.32
N ALA A 3 -1.43 3.63 -8.93
CA ALA A 3 -2.58 3.00 -8.29
C ALA A 3 -2.29 1.53 -7.93
N GLN A 4 -2.98 1.00 -6.93
CA GLN A 4 -2.84 -0.38 -6.44
C GLN A 4 -1.41 -0.72 -5.93
N THR A 5 -0.75 0.23 -5.27
CA THR A 5 0.53 -0.02 -4.63
C THR A 5 0.37 -1.03 -3.50
N THR A 6 -0.63 -0.89 -2.65
CA THR A 6 -0.98 -1.84 -1.59
C THR A 6 -2.10 -2.75 -2.05
N ARG A 7 -2.01 -4.06 -1.81
CA ARG A 7 -3.01 -5.05 -2.22
C ARG A 7 -3.59 -5.89 -1.08
N LYS A 8 -2.90 -5.95 0.05
CA LYS A 8 -3.36 -6.58 1.29
C LYS A 8 -3.41 -5.50 2.38
N ARG A 9 -4.15 -5.75 3.44
CA ARG A 9 -4.04 -4.90 4.64
C ARG A 9 -2.67 -5.10 5.26
N ILE A 10 -1.96 -4.02 5.49
CA ILE A 10 -0.65 -4.04 6.13
C ILE A 10 -0.76 -3.29 7.45
N LYS A 11 -0.30 -3.89 8.54
CA LYS A 11 -0.24 -3.24 9.84
C LYS A 11 1.14 -2.66 10.08
N GLY A 12 1.18 -1.34 10.32
CA GLY A 12 2.36 -0.62 10.78
C GLY A 12 2.15 -0.20 12.24
N ILE A 13 3.07 -0.57 13.11
CA ILE A 13 2.98 -0.31 14.55
C ILE A 13 3.96 0.80 14.91
N TYR A 14 3.44 1.88 15.50
CA TYR A 14 4.21 3.04 15.91
C TYR A 14 4.06 3.23 17.43
N THR A 15 5.10 2.85 18.16
CA THR A 15 5.14 2.92 19.63
C THR A 15 5.98 4.10 20.09
N THR A 16 5.48 4.84 21.07
CA THR A 16 6.17 5.95 21.73
C THR A 16 5.88 5.91 23.23
N ASP A 17 6.53 6.77 23.99
CA ASP A 17 6.25 7.03 25.42
C ASP A 17 4.79 7.48 25.70
N LYS A 18 4.06 7.93 24.69
CA LYS A 18 2.65 8.35 24.79
C LYS A 18 1.65 7.23 24.54
N GLY A 19 2.09 6.10 24.03
CA GLY A 19 1.27 4.97 23.66
C GLY A 19 1.58 4.44 22.27
N GLN A 20 0.70 3.61 21.76
CA GLN A 20 0.89 2.89 20.50
C GLN A 20 -0.20 3.24 19.50
N ILE A 21 0.17 3.42 18.24
CA ILE A 21 -0.73 3.59 17.11
C ILE A 21 -0.54 2.41 16.17
N VAL A 22 -1.61 1.67 15.89
CA VAL A 22 -1.61 0.63 14.87
C VAL A 22 -2.22 1.23 13.61
N PHE A 23 -1.39 1.50 12.61
CA PHE A 23 -1.83 1.92 11.29
C PHE A 23 -2.22 0.71 10.46
N ILE A 24 -3.43 0.70 9.93
CA ILE A 24 -3.87 -0.31 8.97
C ILE A 24 -3.86 0.33 7.59
N ASP A 25 -2.81 0.05 6.81
CA ASP A 25 -2.77 0.45 5.40
C ASP A 25 -3.70 -0.43 4.59
N THR A 26 -4.54 0.18 3.79
CA THR A 26 -5.56 -0.51 3.00
C THR A 26 -5.32 -0.31 1.51
N PRO A 27 -5.69 -1.29 0.67
CA PRO A 27 -5.67 -1.09 -0.77
C PRO A 27 -6.43 0.17 -1.18
N GLY A 28 -5.92 0.87 -2.18
CA GLY A 28 -6.57 2.07 -2.72
C GLY A 28 -7.99 1.76 -3.20
N VAL A 29 -8.98 2.45 -2.63
CA VAL A 29 -10.40 2.21 -2.89
C VAL A 29 -10.82 2.82 -4.22
N HIS A 30 -11.35 1.99 -5.12
CA HIS A 30 -11.95 2.42 -6.39
C HIS A 30 -13.04 1.44 -6.80
N LYS A 31 -13.88 1.84 -7.76
CA LYS A 31 -14.93 0.95 -8.27
C LYS A 31 -14.31 -0.32 -8.90
N PRO A 32 -14.65 -1.52 -8.42
CA PRO A 32 -14.04 -2.76 -8.90
C PRO A 32 -14.38 -3.04 -10.36
N LEU A 33 -13.39 -3.49 -11.12
CA LEU A 33 -13.52 -3.89 -12.53
C LEU A 33 -13.36 -5.40 -12.76
N ASN A 34 -12.86 -6.11 -11.76
CA ASN A 34 -12.62 -7.56 -11.79
C ASN A 34 -12.58 -8.11 -10.37
N LYS A 35 -12.43 -9.43 -10.22
CA LYS A 35 -12.41 -10.10 -8.90
C LYS A 35 -11.28 -9.63 -7.99
N LEU A 36 -10.12 -9.29 -8.54
CA LEU A 36 -9.06 -8.66 -7.74
C LEU A 36 -9.52 -7.32 -7.19
N GLY A 37 -10.17 -6.49 -8.00
CA GLY A 37 -10.74 -5.21 -7.56
C GLY A 37 -11.83 -5.37 -6.49
N GLU A 38 -12.66 -6.42 -6.58
CA GLU A 38 -13.64 -6.77 -5.55
C GLU A 38 -12.94 -7.14 -4.23
N PHE A 39 -11.90 -7.97 -4.28
CA PHE A 39 -11.09 -8.31 -3.12
C PHE A 39 -10.48 -7.07 -2.47
N LEU A 40 -9.84 -6.17 -3.25
CA LEU A 40 -9.21 -4.95 -2.73
C LEU A 40 -10.24 -4.04 -2.03
N LEU A 41 -11.45 -3.92 -2.58
CA LEU A 41 -12.52 -3.15 -1.97
C LEU A 41 -13.00 -3.75 -0.65
N GLU A 42 -13.11 -5.07 -0.59
CA GLU A 42 -13.52 -5.78 0.63
C GLU A 42 -12.45 -5.68 1.71
N GLU A 43 -11.17 -5.84 1.37
CA GLU A 43 -10.05 -5.61 2.29
C GLU A 43 -10.11 -4.22 2.94
N SER A 44 -10.41 -3.19 2.14
CA SER A 44 -10.56 -1.83 2.66
C SER A 44 -11.77 -1.68 3.58
N LYS A 45 -12.87 -2.36 3.28
CA LYS A 45 -14.08 -2.34 4.13
C LYS A 45 -13.90 -3.07 5.45
N MET A 46 -13.15 -4.19 5.45
CA MET A 46 -12.90 -5.00 6.65
C MET A 46 -12.01 -4.29 7.67
N ALA A 47 -11.21 -3.31 7.26
CA ALA A 47 -10.41 -2.51 8.18
C ALA A 47 -11.24 -1.51 8.99
N VAL A 48 -12.42 -1.12 8.49
CA VAL A 48 -13.24 -0.07 9.09
C VAL A 48 -13.83 -0.45 10.45
N PRO A 49 -14.44 -1.64 10.67
CA PRO A 49 -15.11 -1.97 11.92
C PRO A 49 -14.22 -1.94 13.17
N ASP A 50 -12.94 -2.21 13.01
CA ASP A 50 -11.97 -2.34 14.10
C ASP A 50 -11.15 -1.05 14.31
N ALA A 51 -11.44 0.02 13.57
CA ALA A 51 -10.69 1.27 13.65
C ALA A 51 -11.31 2.24 14.66
N ASP A 52 -10.48 2.84 15.50
CA ASP A 52 -10.86 3.95 16.39
C ASP A 52 -10.90 5.28 15.64
N LEU A 53 -10.16 5.40 14.54
CA LEU A 53 -10.05 6.59 13.71
C LEU A 53 -9.84 6.20 12.23
N ILE A 54 -10.53 6.88 11.34
CA ILE A 54 -10.28 6.78 9.89
C ILE A 54 -9.45 7.98 9.44
N ILE A 55 -8.33 7.69 8.77
CA ILE A 55 -7.52 8.69 8.08
C ILE A 55 -7.91 8.66 6.60
N PHE A 56 -8.61 9.70 6.14
CA PHE A 56 -8.87 9.89 4.71
C PHE A 56 -7.70 10.61 4.07
N LEU A 57 -6.74 9.83 3.55
CA LEU A 57 -5.50 10.33 2.97
C LEU A 57 -5.69 10.69 1.49
N VAL A 58 -5.46 11.95 1.14
CA VAL A 58 -5.66 12.47 -0.22
C VAL A 58 -4.42 13.18 -0.77
N ASP A 59 -4.29 13.23 -2.10
CA ASP A 59 -3.27 14.03 -2.78
C ASP A 59 -3.67 15.49 -2.77
N GLY A 60 -3.11 16.27 -1.86
CA GLY A 60 -3.41 17.70 -1.73
C GLY A 60 -2.99 18.55 -2.92
N SER A 61 -2.24 18.00 -3.87
CA SER A 61 -1.84 18.72 -5.08
C SER A 61 -2.95 18.80 -6.14
N GLU A 62 -4.04 18.04 -5.97
CA GLU A 62 -5.16 17.97 -6.89
C GLU A 62 -6.49 18.23 -6.17
N PRO A 63 -7.53 18.76 -6.86
CA PRO A 63 -8.85 18.90 -6.28
C PRO A 63 -9.54 17.53 -6.17
N ALA A 64 -10.52 17.43 -5.29
CA ALA A 64 -11.31 16.22 -5.09
C ALA A 64 -12.03 15.80 -6.40
N GLY A 65 -11.91 14.51 -6.73
CA GLY A 65 -12.52 13.91 -7.92
C GLY A 65 -13.75 13.06 -7.60
N LYS A 66 -14.26 12.38 -8.65
CA LYS A 66 -15.43 11.48 -8.52
C LYS A 66 -15.14 10.29 -7.59
N GLY A 67 -13.91 9.79 -7.60
CA GLY A 67 -13.47 8.70 -6.71
C GLY A 67 -13.53 9.11 -5.25
N ASP A 68 -12.97 10.28 -4.93
CA ASP A 68 -12.97 10.83 -3.56
C ASP A 68 -14.40 11.03 -3.06
N LYS A 69 -15.30 11.54 -3.91
CA LYS A 69 -16.72 11.70 -3.58
C LYS A 69 -17.38 10.36 -3.24
N TRP A 70 -17.13 9.33 -4.03
CA TRP A 70 -17.68 8.00 -3.77
C TRP A 70 -17.16 7.41 -2.44
N ILE A 71 -15.86 7.56 -2.14
CA ILE A 71 -15.27 7.11 -0.88
C ILE A 71 -15.88 7.90 0.29
N ALA A 72 -15.92 9.23 0.20
CA ALA A 72 -16.49 10.09 1.24
C ALA A 72 -17.92 9.69 1.58
N GLN A 73 -18.77 9.44 0.57
CA GLN A 73 -20.16 9.00 0.78
C GLN A 73 -20.27 7.68 1.55
N ASN A 74 -19.33 6.74 1.34
CA ASN A 74 -19.29 5.49 2.10
C ASN A 74 -18.79 5.72 3.54
N LEU A 75 -17.77 6.57 3.72
CA LEU A 75 -17.21 6.88 5.04
C LEU A 75 -18.20 7.63 5.92
N LEU A 76 -19.01 8.52 5.37
CA LEU A 76 -20.06 9.27 6.10
C LEU A 76 -21.14 8.36 6.69
N GLN A 77 -21.26 7.11 6.25
CA GLN A 77 -22.17 6.12 6.82
C GLN A 77 -21.61 5.45 8.09
N THR A 78 -20.32 5.63 8.37
CA THR A 78 -19.68 5.08 9.56
C THR A 78 -19.90 6.03 10.74
N LYS A 79 -19.85 5.48 11.97
CA LYS A 79 -19.85 6.28 13.20
C LYS A 79 -18.45 6.59 13.71
N ILE A 80 -17.43 6.14 12.99
CA ILE A 80 -16.04 6.28 13.38
C ILE A 80 -15.57 7.70 13.05
N PRO A 81 -14.82 8.36 13.94
CA PRO A 81 -14.20 9.65 13.66
C PRO A 81 -13.35 9.62 12.39
N ILE A 82 -13.39 10.70 11.61
CA ILE A 82 -12.62 10.83 10.37
C ILE A 82 -11.72 12.06 10.46
N VAL A 83 -10.47 11.92 10.07
CA VAL A 83 -9.53 13.02 9.84
C VAL A 83 -9.13 13.04 8.37
N ILE A 84 -9.32 14.18 7.72
CA ILE A 84 -8.88 14.39 6.34
C ILE A 84 -7.39 14.76 6.36
N VAL A 85 -6.55 13.98 5.70
CA VAL A 85 -5.10 14.21 5.64
C VAL A 85 -4.70 14.56 4.21
N MET A 86 -4.39 15.82 3.96
CA MET A 86 -3.90 16.31 2.67
C MET A 86 -2.39 16.12 2.59
N ASN A 87 -1.95 15.11 1.87
CA ASN A 87 -0.53 14.81 1.64
C ASN A 87 0.00 15.51 0.38
N LYS A 88 1.31 15.48 0.19
CA LYS A 88 2.04 16.02 -0.96
C LYS A 88 1.92 17.54 -1.12
N VAL A 89 1.69 18.27 -0.03
CA VAL A 89 1.60 19.73 -0.07
C VAL A 89 2.93 20.40 -0.51
N ASP A 90 4.03 19.67 -0.50
CA ASP A 90 5.33 20.07 -1.06
C ASP A 90 5.33 20.25 -2.58
N LYS A 91 4.41 19.57 -3.29
CA LYS A 91 4.27 19.73 -4.76
C LYS A 91 3.71 21.08 -5.17
N LEU A 92 3.00 21.78 -4.30
CA LEU A 92 2.36 23.03 -4.60
C LEU A 92 3.22 24.24 -4.18
N LYS A 93 3.69 24.99 -5.16
CA LYS A 93 4.47 26.22 -4.94
C LYS A 93 3.60 27.40 -4.50
N LYS A 94 2.28 27.38 -4.76
CA LYS A 94 1.34 28.47 -4.45
C LYS A 94 0.39 28.05 -3.33
N LEU A 95 0.45 28.74 -2.20
CA LEU A 95 -0.44 28.52 -1.04
C LEU A 95 -1.93 28.57 -1.41
N ASN A 96 -2.32 29.50 -2.27
CA ASN A 96 -3.73 29.66 -2.69
C ASN A 96 -4.30 28.37 -3.31
N LYS A 97 -3.47 27.62 -4.05
CA LYS A 97 -3.93 26.39 -4.69
C LYS A 97 -4.14 25.24 -3.71
N VAL A 98 -3.39 25.21 -2.60
CA VAL A 98 -3.62 24.27 -1.49
C VAL A 98 -4.98 24.53 -0.84
N GLU A 99 -5.31 25.81 -0.61
CA GLU A 99 -6.59 26.18 0.00
C GLU A 99 -7.77 25.91 -0.93
N GLU A 100 -7.62 26.20 -2.23
CA GLU A 100 -8.65 25.86 -3.23
C GLU A 100 -8.94 24.35 -3.26
N ASN A 101 -7.89 23.52 -3.32
CA ASN A 101 -8.05 22.06 -3.28
C ASN A 101 -8.67 21.61 -1.95
N LEU A 102 -8.24 22.18 -0.82
CA LEU A 102 -8.80 21.90 0.49
C LEU A 102 -10.32 22.12 0.54
N LEU A 103 -10.81 23.20 -0.04
CA LEU A 103 -12.24 23.48 -0.09
C LEU A 103 -13.03 22.38 -0.79
N THR A 104 -12.47 21.81 -1.88
CA THR A 104 -13.14 20.70 -2.59
C THR A 104 -13.30 19.46 -1.72
N TYR A 105 -12.28 19.11 -0.92
CA TYR A 105 -12.36 17.99 0.02
C TYR A 105 -13.28 18.28 1.21
N LYS A 106 -13.23 19.49 1.77
CA LYS A 106 -14.14 19.88 2.85
C LYS A 106 -15.61 19.81 2.45
N LEU A 107 -15.94 20.18 1.22
CA LEU A 107 -17.29 20.09 0.70
C LEU A 107 -17.82 18.65 0.61
N LEU A 108 -16.94 17.65 0.41
CA LEU A 108 -17.34 16.25 0.43
C LEU A 108 -17.84 15.79 1.80
N PHE A 109 -17.38 16.42 2.86
CA PHE A 109 -17.67 16.09 4.26
C PHE A 109 -18.44 17.20 4.99
N GLU A 110 -19.20 18.02 4.25
CA GLU A 110 -20.06 19.08 4.80
C GLU A 110 -19.33 20.05 5.74
N ASN A 111 -18.03 20.25 5.54
CA ASN A 111 -17.11 21.09 6.34
C ASN A 111 -16.95 20.70 7.83
N ASN A 112 -17.42 19.53 8.27
CA ASN A 112 -17.49 19.17 9.69
C ASN A 112 -16.30 18.35 10.20
N TYR A 113 -15.30 18.03 9.36
CA TYR A 113 -14.21 17.15 9.74
C TYR A 113 -12.86 17.88 9.82
N PRO A 114 -12.00 17.52 10.80
CA PRO A 114 -10.68 18.11 10.92
C PRO A 114 -9.81 17.79 9.72
N VAL A 115 -8.95 18.73 9.33
CA VAL A 115 -8.02 18.60 8.23
C VAL A 115 -6.60 18.82 8.69
N VAL A 116 -5.68 17.92 8.33
CA VAL A 116 -4.24 18.06 8.54
C VAL A 116 -3.52 18.07 7.20
N LYS A 117 -2.71 19.10 6.96
CA LYS A 117 -1.92 19.25 5.74
C LYS A 117 -0.50 18.75 6.00
N ILE A 118 -0.04 17.76 5.27
CA ILE A 118 1.27 17.13 5.46
C ILE A 118 2.07 17.00 4.17
N SER A 119 3.34 16.77 4.32
CA SER A 119 4.18 16.15 3.30
C SER A 119 4.91 14.96 3.91
N ALA A 120 4.44 13.76 3.62
CA ALA A 120 5.12 12.54 4.07
C ALA A 120 6.55 12.45 3.52
N LYS A 121 6.78 13.00 2.32
CA LYS A 121 8.10 13.02 1.69
C LYS A 121 9.13 13.84 2.47
N THR A 122 8.73 14.98 3.03
CA THR A 122 9.63 15.90 3.73
C THR A 122 9.52 15.84 5.25
N GLY A 123 8.59 15.07 5.79
CA GLY A 123 8.29 15.02 7.22
C GLY A 123 7.45 16.21 7.72
N ARG A 124 7.06 17.16 6.84
CA ARG A 124 6.34 18.36 7.26
C ARG A 124 4.99 18.02 7.89
N ASN A 125 4.76 18.54 9.10
CA ASN A 125 3.53 18.38 9.90
C ASN A 125 3.16 16.93 10.28
N ILE A 126 4.09 15.98 10.21
CA ILE A 126 3.85 14.60 10.67
C ILE A 126 3.57 14.60 12.19
N ASP A 127 4.35 15.32 13.00
CA ASP A 127 4.10 15.43 14.44
C ASP A 127 2.71 16.00 14.76
N THR A 128 2.23 16.93 13.92
CA THR A 128 0.88 17.49 14.06
C THR A 128 -0.18 16.44 13.76
N LEU A 129 0.04 15.60 12.74
CA LEU A 129 -0.84 14.48 12.43
C LEU A 129 -0.88 13.49 13.60
N ILE A 130 0.26 13.04 14.09
CA ILE A 130 0.36 12.12 15.23
C ILE A 130 -0.36 12.67 16.48
N LYS A 131 -0.13 13.94 16.82
CA LYS A 131 -0.85 14.60 17.94
C LYS A 131 -2.36 14.64 17.73
N ASN A 132 -2.83 14.77 16.49
CA ASN A 132 -4.26 14.72 16.21
C ASN A 132 -4.82 13.30 16.34
N ILE A 133 -4.09 12.29 15.90
CA ILE A 133 -4.50 10.88 16.01
C ILE A 133 -4.71 10.51 17.49
N TYR A 134 -3.76 10.82 18.37
CA TYR A 134 -3.88 10.52 19.81
C TYR A 134 -5.13 11.11 20.50
N LYS A 135 -5.78 12.14 19.94
CA LYS A 135 -7.02 12.67 20.50
C LYS A 135 -8.23 11.74 20.34
N TYR A 136 -8.15 10.80 19.44
CA TYR A 136 -9.24 9.88 19.08
C TYR A 136 -8.99 8.46 19.58
N LEU A 137 -7.75 8.13 19.93
CA LEU A 137 -7.43 6.78 20.40
C LEU A 137 -7.89 6.60 21.85
N PRO A 138 -8.45 5.43 22.19
CA PRO A 138 -8.80 5.10 23.56
C PRO A 138 -7.56 4.92 24.44
N GLU A 139 -7.73 5.10 25.74
CA GLU A 139 -6.72 4.68 26.71
C GLU A 139 -6.78 3.16 26.90
N GLY A 140 -5.62 2.52 26.98
CA GLY A 140 -5.52 1.07 27.14
C GLY A 140 -4.08 0.58 27.17
N ASP A 141 -3.90 -0.74 27.29
CA ASP A 141 -2.62 -1.38 27.22
C ASP A 141 -2.07 -1.41 25.77
N LEU A 142 -0.77 -1.62 25.65
CA LEU A 142 -0.14 -1.82 24.34
C LEU A 142 -0.68 -3.11 23.69
N LEU A 143 -1.10 -3.02 22.43
CA LEU A 143 -1.58 -4.17 21.66
C LEU A 143 -0.44 -5.09 21.19
N TYR A 144 0.76 -4.51 21.02
CA TYR A 144 1.97 -5.19 20.55
C TYR A 144 3.14 -4.87 21.45
N PRO A 145 4.15 -5.77 21.56
CA PRO A 145 5.44 -5.45 22.17
C PRO A 145 6.06 -4.18 21.56
N GLU A 146 6.86 -3.47 22.35
CA GLU A 146 7.39 -2.14 21.97
C GLU A 146 8.32 -2.18 20.75
N ASP A 147 9.01 -3.31 20.54
CA ASP A 147 9.95 -3.54 19.44
C ASP A 147 9.28 -4.01 18.13
N VAL A 148 8.01 -4.35 18.16
CA VAL A 148 7.27 -4.78 16.98
C VAL A 148 6.85 -3.58 16.15
N VAL A 149 7.24 -3.57 14.86
CA VAL A 149 6.91 -2.48 13.92
C VAL A 149 5.93 -2.91 12.83
N THR A 150 5.74 -4.21 12.61
CA THR A 150 4.77 -4.77 11.64
C THR A 150 4.47 -6.23 11.96
N GLU A 151 3.33 -6.73 11.49
CA GLU A 151 2.98 -8.18 11.51
C GLU A 151 3.43 -8.91 10.23
N GLU A 152 3.92 -8.17 9.22
CA GLU A 152 4.29 -8.77 7.95
C GLU A 152 5.46 -9.75 8.11
N THR A 153 5.34 -10.90 7.46
CA THR A 153 6.45 -11.86 7.37
C THR A 153 7.50 -11.37 6.38
N MET A 154 8.74 -11.88 6.49
CA MET A 154 9.79 -11.58 5.51
C MET A 154 9.43 -12.04 4.08
N ARG A 155 8.52 -13.02 3.95
CA ARG A 155 7.95 -13.40 2.65
C ARG A 155 7.06 -12.30 2.08
N ASP A 156 6.17 -11.72 2.88
CA ASP A 156 5.28 -10.64 2.46
C ASP A 156 6.07 -9.39 2.10
N VAL A 157 7.04 -9.00 2.93
CA VAL A 157 7.97 -7.90 2.63
C VAL A 157 8.71 -8.12 1.31
N THR A 158 9.19 -9.34 1.07
CA THR A 158 9.91 -9.69 -0.18
C THR A 158 8.99 -9.59 -1.40
N GLU A 159 7.75 -10.08 -1.31
CA GLU A 159 6.75 -9.96 -2.38
C GLU A 159 6.51 -8.49 -2.73
N GLU A 160 6.32 -7.63 -1.72
CA GLU A 160 6.07 -6.20 -1.92
C GLU A 160 7.29 -5.47 -2.48
N VAL A 161 8.50 -5.75 -2.01
CA VAL A 161 9.74 -5.19 -2.57
C VAL A 161 9.89 -5.55 -4.05
N ILE A 162 9.72 -6.81 -4.42
CA ILE A 162 9.79 -7.24 -5.83
C ILE A 162 8.70 -6.53 -6.65
N ARG A 163 7.47 -6.47 -6.15
CA ARG A 163 6.35 -5.82 -6.81
C ARG A 163 6.59 -4.31 -6.99
N GLU A 164 7.14 -3.64 -5.99
CA GLU A 164 7.54 -2.24 -6.09
C GLU A 164 8.55 -2.01 -7.21
N LYS A 165 9.60 -2.87 -7.32
CA LYS A 165 10.58 -2.71 -8.40
C LYS A 165 9.98 -2.97 -9.78
N ILE A 166 9.00 -3.86 -9.89
CA ILE A 166 8.23 -4.00 -11.13
C ILE A 166 7.45 -2.71 -11.43
N LEU A 167 6.74 -2.16 -10.44
CA LEU A 167 6.00 -0.91 -10.55
C LEU A 167 6.89 0.26 -11.01
N LEU A 168 8.08 0.40 -10.45
CA LEU A 168 9.01 1.49 -10.77
C LEU A 168 9.62 1.36 -12.17
N ASN A 169 9.81 0.13 -12.64
CA ASN A 169 10.51 -0.15 -13.89
C ASN A 169 9.59 -0.47 -15.08
N THR A 170 8.26 -0.44 -14.90
CA THR A 170 7.27 -0.69 -15.95
C THR A 170 6.22 0.41 -16.01
N SER A 171 5.46 0.47 -17.09
CA SER A 171 4.41 1.44 -17.33
C SER A 171 3.12 0.79 -17.82
N ASP A 172 2.13 1.60 -18.12
CA ASP A 172 0.84 1.24 -18.68
C ASP A 172 0.10 0.19 -17.83
N GLU A 173 -0.36 -0.89 -18.39
CA GLU A 173 -1.12 -1.94 -17.71
C GLU A 173 -0.25 -2.99 -16.99
N ILE A 174 1.06 -3.04 -17.23
CA ILE A 174 1.93 -4.06 -16.64
C ILE A 174 1.90 -4.04 -15.10
N PRO A 175 2.06 -2.89 -14.43
CA PRO A 175 2.00 -2.81 -12.97
C PRO A 175 0.74 -3.41 -12.35
N HIS A 176 -0.38 -3.30 -13.07
CA HIS A 176 -1.70 -3.75 -12.60
C HIS A 176 -2.01 -5.21 -12.92
N SER A 177 -1.22 -5.82 -13.84
CA SER A 177 -1.44 -7.17 -14.36
C SER A 177 -0.49 -8.23 -13.81
N VAL A 178 0.40 -7.87 -12.89
CA VAL A 178 1.37 -8.79 -12.29
C VAL A 178 0.97 -9.22 -10.89
N ALA A 179 1.29 -10.47 -10.54
CA ALA A 179 1.34 -10.95 -9.17
C ALA A 179 2.74 -11.50 -8.89
N VAL A 180 3.19 -11.40 -7.65
CA VAL A 180 4.45 -12.00 -7.19
C VAL A 180 4.10 -13.08 -6.18
N LYS A 181 4.84 -14.18 -6.20
CA LYS A 181 4.70 -15.26 -5.23
C LYS A 181 6.09 -15.77 -4.84
N ILE A 182 6.34 -15.86 -3.55
CA ILE A 182 7.56 -16.49 -3.03
C ILE A 182 7.39 -18.01 -3.08
N GLU A 183 8.16 -18.67 -3.91
CA GLU A 183 8.15 -20.13 -4.04
C GLU A 183 8.94 -20.79 -2.89
N SER A 184 10.11 -20.23 -2.57
CA SER A 184 10.89 -20.65 -1.41
C SER A 184 11.64 -19.48 -0.77
N TYR A 185 11.77 -19.51 0.54
CA TYR A 185 12.58 -18.59 1.34
C TYR A 185 13.34 -19.46 2.36
N THR A 186 14.66 -19.48 2.26
CA THR A 186 15.54 -20.22 3.16
C THR A 186 16.49 -19.25 3.81
N GLU A 187 16.36 -19.10 5.10
CA GLU A 187 17.25 -18.29 5.93
C GLU A 187 18.50 -19.07 6.28
N SER A 188 19.65 -18.40 6.30
CA SER A 188 20.88 -18.91 6.86
C SER A 188 21.70 -17.76 7.46
N ASP A 189 22.73 -18.07 8.22
CA ASP A 189 23.54 -17.08 8.91
C ASP A 189 24.20 -16.08 7.96
N ASP A 190 24.70 -16.55 6.80
CA ASP A 190 25.47 -15.75 5.85
C ASP A 190 24.64 -15.18 4.69
N ILE A 191 23.67 -15.93 4.20
CA ILE A 191 22.96 -15.58 2.97
C ILE A 191 21.55 -16.16 2.93
N ASP A 192 20.55 -15.31 2.80
CA ASP A 192 19.18 -15.75 2.53
C ASP A 192 19.01 -16.12 1.07
N ARG A 193 18.36 -17.26 0.81
CA ARG A 193 18.07 -17.74 -0.54
C ARG A 193 16.59 -17.68 -0.83
N ILE A 194 16.24 -16.85 -1.81
CA ILE A 194 14.86 -16.52 -2.15
C ILE A 194 14.62 -16.87 -3.62
N TYR A 195 13.56 -17.61 -3.90
CA TYR A 195 13.08 -17.85 -5.24
C TYR A 195 11.65 -17.35 -5.36
N ALA A 196 11.37 -16.52 -6.37
CA ALA A 196 10.08 -15.93 -6.59
C ALA A 196 9.63 -16.03 -8.05
N SER A 197 8.34 -16.23 -8.24
CA SER A 197 7.66 -16.21 -9.53
C SER A 197 6.88 -14.92 -9.72
N ILE A 198 7.08 -14.26 -10.86
CA ILE A 198 6.29 -13.13 -11.32
C ILE A 198 5.27 -13.64 -12.32
N PHE A 199 3.99 -13.52 -11.99
CA PHE A 199 2.90 -13.95 -12.86
C PHE A 199 2.35 -12.78 -13.66
N CYS A 200 2.08 -13.00 -14.93
CA CYS A 200 1.40 -12.06 -15.83
C CYS A 200 0.35 -12.77 -16.68
N GLU A 201 -0.52 -12.04 -17.38
CA GLU A 201 -1.66 -12.64 -18.06
C GLU A 201 -1.36 -13.08 -19.50
N THR A 202 -0.37 -12.47 -20.18
CA THR A 202 -0.11 -12.69 -21.61
C THR A 202 1.36 -12.90 -21.94
N LYS A 203 1.61 -13.50 -23.12
CA LYS A 203 2.97 -13.65 -23.66
C LYS A 203 3.66 -12.30 -23.91
N SER A 204 2.90 -11.29 -24.35
CA SER A 204 3.42 -9.94 -24.56
C SER A 204 3.92 -9.33 -23.25
N GLN A 205 3.10 -9.38 -22.18
CA GLN A 205 3.49 -8.91 -20.84
C GLN A 205 4.73 -9.64 -20.32
N LYS A 206 4.80 -10.98 -20.51
CA LYS A 206 5.99 -11.76 -20.16
C LYS A 206 7.23 -11.26 -20.90
N GLY A 207 7.12 -10.99 -22.20
CA GLY A 207 8.21 -10.44 -23.01
C GLY A 207 8.69 -9.08 -22.51
N ILE A 208 7.76 -8.19 -22.13
CA ILE A 208 8.07 -6.87 -21.57
C ILE A 208 8.81 -7.01 -20.22
N LEU A 209 8.31 -7.87 -19.31
CA LEU A 209 8.90 -8.09 -17.99
C LEU A 209 10.31 -8.68 -18.05
N ILE A 210 10.55 -9.56 -19.00
CA ILE A 210 11.91 -10.13 -19.25
C ILE A 210 12.81 -9.04 -19.85
N GLY A 211 12.29 -8.30 -20.82
CA GLY A 211 13.05 -7.31 -21.59
C GLY A 211 14.04 -7.92 -22.57
N LYS A 212 14.66 -7.08 -23.41
CA LYS A 212 15.65 -7.53 -24.41
C LYS A 212 16.84 -8.21 -23.71
N GLY A 213 17.07 -9.48 -24.04
CA GLY A 213 18.16 -10.26 -23.43
C GLY A 213 18.05 -10.46 -21.92
N GLY A 214 16.84 -10.33 -21.31
CA GLY A 214 16.64 -10.49 -19.89
C GLY A 214 17.01 -9.25 -19.05
N ASN A 215 17.32 -8.12 -19.69
CA ASN A 215 17.86 -6.94 -18.99
C ASN A 215 16.90 -6.32 -17.98
N LEU A 216 15.59 -6.28 -18.28
CA LEU A 216 14.63 -5.69 -17.34
C LEU A 216 14.44 -6.56 -16.11
N LEU A 217 14.27 -7.87 -16.30
CA LEU A 217 14.14 -8.81 -15.18
C LEU A 217 15.39 -8.80 -14.29
N LYS A 218 16.58 -8.74 -14.89
CA LYS A 218 17.85 -8.60 -14.17
C LYS A 218 17.92 -7.31 -13.37
N LYS A 219 17.47 -6.19 -13.96
CA LYS A 219 17.42 -4.88 -13.26
C LYS A 219 16.49 -4.94 -12.05
N ILE A 220 15.25 -5.42 -12.24
CA ILE A 220 14.27 -5.60 -11.18
C ILE A 220 14.84 -6.47 -10.06
N GLY A 221 15.42 -7.62 -10.38
CA GLY A 221 16.02 -8.53 -9.42
C GLY A 221 17.19 -7.91 -8.66
N THR A 222 18.04 -7.13 -9.34
CA THR A 222 19.17 -6.44 -8.69
C THR A 222 18.69 -5.36 -7.72
N GLU A 223 17.72 -4.52 -8.13
CA GLU A 223 17.17 -3.46 -7.28
C GLU A 223 16.44 -4.05 -6.06
N ALA A 224 15.65 -5.10 -6.26
CA ALA A 224 14.96 -5.79 -5.17
C ALA A 224 15.95 -6.43 -4.19
N ARG A 225 16.95 -7.14 -4.70
CA ARG A 225 17.99 -7.77 -3.87
C ARG A 225 18.72 -6.75 -3.00
N LEU A 226 19.17 -5.63 -3.58
CA LEU A 226 19.90 -4.60 -2.84
C LEU A 226 19.05 -3.95 -1.74
N GLU A 227 17.75 -3.87 -1.92
CA GLU A 227 16.85 -3.37 -0.89
C GLU A 227 16.60 -4.41 0.21
N LEU A 228 16.38 -5.66 -0.17
CA LEU A 228 16.25 -6.76 0.80
C LEU A 228 17.50 -6.92 1.66
N GLU A 229 18.71 -6.83 1.07
CA GLU A 229 19.98 -6.88 1.82
C GLU A 229 20.06 -5.78 2.90
N LYS A 230 19.46 -4.61 2.69
CA LYS A 230 19.38 -3.55 3.72
C LYS A 230 18.39 -3.87 4.83
N ILE A 231 17.27 -4.53 4.47
CA ILE A 231 16.21 -4.88 5.42
C ILE A 231 16.67 -6.01 6.32
N VAL A 232 17.29 -7.05 5.76
CA VAL A 232 17.74 -8.23 6.54
C VAL A 232 19.16 -8.09 7.10
N GLU A 233 19.87 -7.00 6.76
CA GLU A 233 21.25 -6.70 7.17
C GLU A 233 22.27 -7.78 6.84
N LYS A 234 22.01 -8.61 5.82
CA LYS A 234 22.87 -9.69 5.34
C LYS A 234 22.75 -9.90 3.82
N LYS A 235 23.56 -10.79 3.27
CA LYS A 235 23.52 -11.11 1.85
C LYS A 235 22.20 -11.80 1.46
N VAL A 236 21.74 -11.51 0.25
CA VAL A 236 20.55 -12.14 -0.33
C VAL A 236 20.85 -12.69 -1.73
N PHE A 237 20.51 -13.95 -1.95
CA PHE A 237 20.37 -14.52 -3.28
C PHE A 237 18.90 -14.43 -3.70
N LEU A 238 18.60 -13.76 -4.80
CA LEU A 238 17.24 -13.63 -5.33
C LEU A 238 17.14 -14.20 -6.74
N GLY A 239 16.47 -15.34 -6.88
CA GLY A 239 16.12 -15.96 -8.16
C GLY A 239 14.72 -15.54 -8.59
N LEU A 240 14.57 -14.96 -9.79
CA LEU A 240 13.30 -14.54 -10.35
C LEU A 240 12.99 -15.30 -11.66
N GLU A 241 11.73 -15.72 -11.79
CA GLU A 241 11.20 -16.24 -13.05
C GLU A 241 9.86 -15.54 -13.41
N VAL A 242 9.53 -15.53 -14.70
CA VAL A 242 8.24 -14.98 -15.17
C VAL A 242 7.37 -16.10 -15.73
N LYS A 243 6.17 -16.25 -15.18
CA LYS A 243 5.15 -17.24 -15.55
C LYS A 243 3.91 -16.56 -16.14
N ILE A 244 3.15 -17.29 -16.94
CA ILE A 244 1.87 -16.83 -17.46
C ILE A 244 0.76 -17.57 -16.72
N ASP A 245 -0.14 -16.80 -16.11
CA ASP A 245 -1.44 -17.27 -15.64
C ASP A 245 -2.51 -16.39 -16.31
N LYS A 246 -3.08 -16.90 -17.38
CA LYS A 246 -4.05 -16.17 -18.20
C LYS A 246 -5.29 -15.77 -17.37
N ASP A 247 -5.65 -14.49 -17.44
CA ASP A 247 -6.84 -13.94 -16.76
C ASP A 247 -6.84 -14.17 -15.22
N TRP A 248 -5.68 -14.25 -14.57
CA TRP A 248 -5.55 -14.56 -13.15
C TRP A 248 -6.37 -13.62 -12.25
N ARG A 249 -6.48 -12.34 -12.62
CA ARG A 249 -7.27 -11.34 -11.86
C ARG A 249 -8.78 -11.63 -11.83
N LYS A 250 -9.27 -12.57 -12.67
CA LYS A 250 -10.67 -12.98 -12.76
C LYS A 250 -10.93 -14.37 -12.19
N LYS A 251 -9.87 -15.12 -11.84
CA LYS A 251 -9.96 -16.50 -11.37
C LYS A 251 -9.78 -16.59 -9.87
N GLN A 252 -10.79 -17.13 -9.16
CA GLN A 252 -10.72 -17.33 -7.72
C GLN A 252 -9.56 -18.23 -7.31
N SER A 253 -9.28 -19.30 -8.08
CA SER A 253 -8.17 -20.21 -7.80
C SER A 253 -6.80 -19.53 -7.88
N SER A 254 -6.60 -18.66 -8.85
CA SER A 254 -5.34 -17.91 -8.99
C SER A 254 -5.21 -16.86 -7.88
N LEU A 255 -6.30 -16.15 -7.55
CA LEU A 255 -6.31 -15.20 -6.45
C LEU A 255 -5.93 -15.86 -5.13
N LYS A 256 -6.54 -17.01 -4.82
CA LYS A 256 -6.18 -17.82 -3.65
C LYS A 256 -4.71 -18.25 -3.66
N ASN A 257 -4.18 -18.70 -4.81
CA ASN A 257 -2.79 -19.12 -4.95
C ASN A 257 -1.79 -17.97 -4.72
N PHE A 258 -2.22 -16.71 -4.96
CA PHE A 258 -1.40 -15.50 -4.76
C PHE A 258 -1.69 -14.83 -3.40
N GLY A 259 -2.42 -15.50 -2.50
CA GLY A 259 -2.73 -14.96 -1.18
C GLY A 259 -3.73 -13.80 -1.19
N TYR A 260 -4.52 -13.65 -2.26
CA TYR A 260 -5.65 -12.71 -2.34
C TYR A 260 -6.96 -13.46 -2.00
N GLU A 261 -7.02 -14.00 -0.80
CA GLU A 261 -8.19 -14.68 -0.25
C GLU A 261 -8.53 -14.06 1.11
N GLN A 262 -9.81 -13.92 1.39
CA GLN A 262 -10.25 -13.45 2.70
C GLN A 262 -9.99 -14.55 3.75
N GLU A 263 -9.35 -14.21 4.83
CA GLU A 263 -9.38 -14.98 6.05
C GLU A 263 -10.83 -15.00 6.55
N LYS A 264 -11.35 -16.24 6.75
CA LYS A 264 -12.73 -16.44 7.23
C LYS A 264 -12.82 -16.18 8.73
#